data_d6899d2ddb706742c22ff2a0b4f0a6a0
#
_entry.id   d6899d2ddb706742c22ff2a0b4f0a6a0
#
_cell.length_a   1.000
_cell.length_b   1.000
_cell.length_c   1.000
_cell.angle_alpha   90.00
_cell.angle_beta   90.00
_cell.angle_gamma   90.00
#
_symmetry.space_group_name_H-M   'P 1'
#
loop_
_entity.id
_entity.type
_entity.pdbx_description
1 polymer ?
#
loop_
_entity_poly.entity_id
_entity_poly.type
_entity_poly.pdbx_seq_one_letter_code
_entity_poly.pdbx_strand_id
1 'polypeptide(L)'
;LDEEYAFLLYKGEIRQYCMEQGSELSEDVYEEILYTVLPKRAKLRVMNLLQKQDYTEKKLRDKLHDGCYPERCIDEAIEYVKSYHYIDDRRYATDYVQYYMSLRSRNRIEMDLMRKGITRELISDVMAACYEFADPLIEIKQATELLHKKHYDSRTADMKEKQRIMGFLYRKGFSQDVIHKVLSLDITMD
;
A
#
# COMPACT_ATOMS: atom_id res chain seq x y z
N LEU A 1 34.40 1.00 -1.43
CA LEU A 1 34.64 -0.40 -1.66
C LEU A 1 34.56 -0.64 -3.16
N ASP A 2 35.66 -0.60 -3.83
CA ASP A 2 35.88 -1.03 -5.24
C ASP A 2 34.75 -0.65 -6.22
N GLU A 3 34.31 0.62 -6.17
CA GLU A 3 33.21 1.19 -6.99
C GLU A 3 31.81 0.63 -6.71
N GLU A 4 31.60 -0.30 -5.77
CA GLU A 4 30.31 -0.76 -5.37
C GLU A 4 29.71 0.11 -4.24
N TYR A 5 28.43 0.43 -4.37
CA TYR A 5 27.69 1.16 -3.36
C TYR A 5 27.48 0.29 -2.10
N ALA A 6 28.02 0.72 -0.94
CA ALA A 6 27.93 -0.03 0.30
C ALA A 6 26.78 0.48 1.20
N PHE A 7 26.77 1.76 1.51
CA PHE A 7 25.76 2.41 2.36
C PHE A 7 25.86 3.93 2.29
N LEU A 8 24.89 4.63 2.86
CA LEU A 8 24.86 6.07 2.93
C LEU A 8 25.14 6.56 4.36
N LEU A 9 26.04 7.53 4.50
CA LEU A 9 26.31 8.23 5.76
C LEU A 9 25.83 9.68 5.72
N TYR A 10 25.40 10.20 6.86
CA TYR A 10 25.11 11.62 7.02
C TYR A 10 26.41 12.42 7.26
N LYS A 11 26.38 13.70 6.93
CA LYS A 11 27.55 14.60 7.12
C LYS A 11 28.11 14.58 8.55
N GLY A 12 27.27 14.36 9.56
CA GLY A 12 27.68 14.25 10.96
C GLY A 12 28.47 12.97 11.22
N GLU A 13 28.05 11.85 10.65
CA GLU A 13 28.73 10.55 10.75
C GLU A 13 30.08 10.58 10.02
N ILE A 14 30.14 11.18 8.83
CA ILE A 14 31.39 11.37 8.08
C ILE A 14 32.41 12.16 8.92
N ARG A 15 31.98 13.22 9.60
CA ARG A 15 32.85 14.00 10.50
C ARG A 15 33.27 13.23 11.75
N GLN A 16 32.33 12.47 12.33
CA GLN A 16 32.61 11.65 13.51
C GLN A 16 33.72 10.63 13.28
N TYR A 17 33.69 10.01 12.10
CA TYR A 17 34.70 9.00 11.71
C TYR A 17 35.90 9.58 10.91
N CYS A 18 36.00 10.91 10.82
CA CYS A 18 37.09 11.60 10.12
C CYS A 18 37.29 11.09 8.68
N MET A 19 36.21 10.78 7.97
CA MET A 19 36.26 10.23 6.60
C MET A 19 36.54 11.32 5.57
N GLU A 20 37.48 11.09 4.69
CA GLU A 20 37.83 11.93 3.55
C GLU A 20 37.66 11.14 2.25
N GLN A 21 37.43 11.85 1.16
CA GLN A 21 37.30 11.23 -0.16
C GLN A 21 38.64 10.58 -0.58
N GLY A 22 38.61 9.29 -0.89
CA GLY A 22 39.80 8.53 -1.30
C GLY A 22 40.59 7.99 -0.14
N SER A 23 40.18 8.19 1.12
CA SER A 23 40.84 7.56 2.27
C SER A 23 40.38 6.09 2.42
N GLU A 24 41.25 5.26 2.92
CA GLU A 24 40.93 3.89 3.34
C GLU A 24 40.16 3.93 4.66
N LEU A 25 39.12 3.11 4.74
CA LEU A 25 38.34 2.90 5.96
C LEU A 25 38.89 1.68 6.70
N SER A 26 39.20 1.83 8.00
CA SER A 26 39.64 0.67 8.80
C SER A 26 38.51 -0.34 8.95
N GLU A 27 38.86 -1.61 9.04
CA GLU A 27 37.87 -2.70 9.21
C GLU A 27 37.00 -2.49 10.46
N ASP A 28 37.59 -2.09 11.58
CA ASP A 28 36.87 -1.82 12.83
C ASP A 28 35.78 -0.73 12.67
N VAL A 29 36.13 0.36 11.98
CA VAL A 29 35.15 1.46 11.72
C VAL A 29 34.09 1.03 10.74
N TYR A 30 34.45 0.25 9.72
CA TYR A 30 33.47 -0.31 8.78
C TYR A 30 32.48 -1.23 9.50
N GLU A 31 32.98 -2.12 10.35
CA GLU A 31 32.11 -3.02 11.15
C GLU A 31 31.24 -2.26 12.14
N GLU A 32 31.79 -1.26 12.83
CA GLU A 32 30.99 -0.43 13.74
C GLU A 32 29.83 0.25 13.00
N ILE A 33 30.11 0.82 11.83
CA ILE A 33 29.06 1.45 11.01
C ILE A 33 28.02 0.43 10.59
N LEU A 34 28.44 -0.69 10.04
CA LEU A 34 27.55 -1.70 9.47
C LEU A 34 26.71 -2.42 10.52
N TYR A 35 27.30 -2.73 11.68
CA TYR A 35 26.67 -3.57 12.70
C TYR A 35 26.10 -2.80 13.89
N THR A 36 26.43 -1.53 14.05
CA THR A 36 25.96 -0.72 15.18
C THR A 36 25.20 0.52 14.72
N VAL A 37 25.80 1.36 13.89
CA VAL A 37 25.24 2.67 13.54
C VAL A 37 24.04 2.53 12.61
N LEU A 38 24.19 1.81 11.51
CA LEU A 38 23.15 1.65 10.50
C LEU A 38 21.91 0.91 11.02
N PRO A 39 22.01 -0.21 11.77
CA PRO A 39 20.84 -0.88 12.33
C PRO A 39 20.08 0.00 13.31
N LYS A 40 20.79 0.71 14.21
CA LYS A 40 20.17 1.66 15.14
C LYS A 40 19.43 2.77 14.41
N ARG A 41 20.03 3.33 13.38
CA ARG A 41 19.45 4.39 12.56
C ARG A 41 18.23 3.89 11.76
N ALA A 42 18.28 2.66 11.20
CA ALA A 42 17.18 2.03 10.51
C ALA A 42 15.96 1.85 11.45
N LYS A 43 16.18 1.32 12.65
CA LYS A 43 15.13 1.18 13.69
C LYS A 43 14.50 2.52 14.05
N LEU A 44 15.30 3.56 14.30
CA LEU A 44 14.80 4.91 14.56
C LEU A 44 14.00 5.48 13.37
N ARG A 45 14.46 5.22 12.13
CA ARG A 45 13.76 5.66 10.92
C ARG A 45 12.37 5.03 10.82
N VAL A 46 12.25 3.73 11.02
CA VAL A 46 10.97 3.01 10.99
C VAL A 46 10.04 3.52 12.09
N MET A 47 10.54 3.66 13.32
CA MET A 47 9.75 4.20 14.43
C MET A 47 9.19 5.61 14.12
N ASN A 48 10.03 6.49 13.58
CA ASN A 48 9.60 7.84 13.17
C ASN A 48 8.56 7.84 12.04
N LEU A 49 8.59 6.85 11.16
CA LEU A 49 7.57 6.68 10.12
C LEU A 49 6.24 6.24 10.74
N LEU A 50 6.28 5.24 11.61
CA LEU A 50 5.09 4.66 12.27
C LEU A 50 4.40 5.63 13.23
N GLN A 51 5.13 6.59 13.81
CA GLN A 51 4.51 7.66 14.60
C GLN A 51 3.59 8.59 13.80
N LYS A 52 3.75 8.63 12.47
CA LYS A 52 2.99 9.54 11.61
C LYS A 52 1.77 8.89 11.00
N GLN A 53 1.87 7.61 10.63
CA GLN A 53 0.80 6.82 10.02
C GLN A 53 1.15 5.33 10.02
N ASP A 54 0.15 4.49 9.80
CA ASP A 54 0.35 3.07 9.60
C ASP A 54 1.00 2.76 8.25
N TYR A 55 1.85 1.75 8.25
CA TYR A 55 2.52 1.22 7.06
C TYR A 55 2.41 -0.31 7.02
N THR A 56 2.37 -0.86 5.82
CA THR A 56 2.61 -2.29 5.60
C THR A 56 4.11 -2.60 5.70
N GLU A 57 4.46 -3.85 5.99
CA GLU A 57 5.85 -4.30 6.01
C GLU A 57 6.59 -3.92 4.73
N LYS A 58 5.99 -4.24 3.56
CA LYS A 58 6.59 -3.90 2.26
C LYS A 58 6.87 -2.40 2.13
N LYS A 59 5.95 -1.54 2.53
CA LYS A 59 6.13 -0.09 2.40
C LYS A 59 7.23 0.45 3.31
N LEU A 60 7.42 -0.14 4.49
CA LEU A 60 8.55 0.22 5.35
C LEU A 60 9.88 -0.25 4.75
N ARG A 61 9.94 -1.48 4.21
CA ARG A 61 11.10 -1.97 3.47
C ARG A 61 11.45 -1.05 2.31
N ASP A 62 10.47 -0.71 1.46
CA ASP A 62 10.66 0.24 0.34
C ASP A 62 11.26 1.58 0.85
N LYS A 63 10.77 2.11 1.98
CA LYS A 63 11.28 3.35 2.59
C LYS A 63 12.71 3.26 3.12
N LEU A 64 13.12 2.10 3.59
CA LEU A 64 14.49 1.86 4.02
C LEU A 64 15.42 1.63 2.82
N HIS A 65 14.97 0.92 1.78
CA HIS A 65 15.70 0.81 0.51
C HIS A 65 15.93 2.17 -0.15
N ASP A 66 14.89 3.02 -0.20
CA ASP A 66 15.00 4.42 -0.68
C ASP A 66 16.02 5.24 0.15
N GLY A 67 16.21 4.87 1.42
CA GLY A 67 17.22 5.45 2.31
C GLY A 67 18.58 4.79 2.23
N CYS A 68 18.76 3.87 1.27
CA CYS A 68 20.01 3.16 1.01
C CYS A 68 20.55 2.38 2.22
N TYR A 69 19.67 1.77 3.00
CA TYR A 69 20.07 0.86 4.07
C TYR A 69 20.40 -0.52 3.52
N PRO A 70 21.47 -1.17 4.00
CA PRO A 70 21.75 -2.57 3.69
C PRO A 70 20.60 -3.49 4.11
N GLU A 71 20.37 -4.57 3.35
CA GLU A 71 19.25 -5.50 3.60
C GLU A 71 19.21 -6.02 5.04
N ARG A 72 20.36 -6.39 5.59
CA ARG A 72 20.49 -6.80 6.99
C ARG A 72 19.92 -5.77 7.97
N CYS A 73 20.21 -4.48 7.76
CA CYS A 73 19.71 -3.41 8.63
C CYS A 73 18.20 -3.24 8.49
N ILE A 74 17.67 -3.48 7.26
CA ILE A 74 16.23 -3.47 6.98
C ILE A 74 15.58 -4.61 7.74
N ASP A 75 16.09 -5.84 7.61
CA ASP A 75 15.54 -7.01 8.30
C ASP A 75 15.51 -6.81 9.81
N GLU A 76 16.62 -6.37 10.41
CA GLU A 76 16.67 -6.11 11.84
C GLU A 76 15.66 -5.02 12.29
N ALA A 77 15.48 -3.97 11.49
CA ALA A 77 14.52 -2.92 11.81
C ALA A 77 13.07 -3.39 11.69
N ILE A 78 12.77 -4.20 10.68
CA ILE A 78 11.42 -4.78 10.48
C ILE A 78 11.10 -5.78 11.57
N GLU A 79 12.01 -6.72 11.89
CA GLU A 79 11.80 -7.68 12.97
C GLU A 79 11.63 -6.98 14.33
N TYR A 80 12.37 -5.91 14.57
CA TYR A 80 12.20 -5.10 15.77
C TYR A 80 10.77 -4.56 15.91
N VAL A 81 10.21 -3.92 14.89
CA VAL A 81 8.85 -3.35 14.98
C VAL A 81 7.76 -4.43 14.94
N LYS A 82 8.01 -5.60 14.33
CA LYS A 82 7.13 -6.76 14.39
C LYS A 82 7.07 -7.36 15.80
N SER A 83 8.21 -7.48 16.47
CA SER A 83 8.27 -8.05 17.84
C SER A 83 7.47 -7.23 18.86
N TYR A 84 7.30 -5.93 18.62
CA TYR A 84 6.45 -5.04 19.42
C TYR A 84 5.03 -4.86 18.87
N HIS A 85 4.64 -5.60 17.83
CA HIS A 85 3.34 -5.48 17.16
C HIS A 85 3.02 -4.07 16.64
N TYR A 86 4.06 -3.28 16.33
CA TYR A 86 3.87 -1.95 15.74
C TYR A 86 3.41 -2.01 14.28
N ILE A 87 3.69 -3.10 13.59
CA ILE A 87 3.16 -3.42 12.26
C ILE A 87 2.44 -4.75 12.26
N ASP A 88 1.32 -4.78 11.54
CA ASP A 88 0.49 -5.97 11.33
C ASP A 88 -0.27 -5.77 10.01
N ASP A 89 0.16 -6.49 8.98
CA ASP A 89 -0.42 -6.38 7.64
C ASP A 89 -1.88 -6.88 7.59
N ARG A 90 -2.28 -7.82 8.49
CA ARG A 90 -3.67 -8.28 8.60
C ARG A 90 -4.55 -7.17 9.18
N ARG A 91 -4.13 -6.55 10.27
CA ARG A 91 -4.84 -5.40 10.86
C ARG A 91 -4.95 -4.27 9.85
N TYR A 92 -3.85 -3.91 9.21
CA TYR A 92 -3.82 -2.88 8.17
C TYR A 92 -4.82 -3.17 7.04
N ALA A 93 -4.84 -4.41 6.53
CA ALA A 93 -5.75 -4.82 5.47
C ALA A 93 -7.20 -4.77 5.94
N THR A 94 -7.49 -5.24 7.15
CA THR A 94 -8.85 -5.24 7.74
C THR A 94 -9.38 -3.81 7.85
N ASP A 95 -8.61 -2.90 8.45
CA ASP A 95 -8.98 -1.49 8.60
C ASP A 95 -9.18 -0.82 7.24
N TYR A 96 -8.33 -1.14 6.27
CA TYR A 96 -8.45 -0.64 4.91
C TYR A 96 -9.73 -1.12 4.22
N VAL A 97 -10.04 -2.42 4.30
CA VAL A 97 -11.28 -2.97 3.73
C VAL A 97 -12.49 -2.36 4.40
N GLN A 98 -12.58 -2.33 5.72
CA GLN A 98 -13.70 -1.77 6.47
C GLN A 98 -13.96 -0.31 6.12
N TYR A 99 -12.90 0.49 5.99
CA TYR A 99 -13.03 1.89 5.61
C TYR A 99 -13.51 2.10 4.17
N TYR A 100 -13.00 1.30 3.23
CA TYR A 100 -13.26 1.51 1.80
C TYR A 100 -14.39 0.66 1.23
N MET A 101 -14.91 -0.36 1.94
CA MET A 101 -15.92 -1.28 1.42
C MET A 101 -17.25 -0.60 1.01
N SER A 102 -17.56 0.55 1.59
CA SER A 102 -18.71 1.37 1.19
C SER A 102 -18.40 2.39 0.09
N LEU A 103 -17.12 2.64 -0.21
CA LEU A 103 -16.67 3.72 -1.11
C LEU A 103 -16.05 3.22 -2.43
N ARG A 104 -15.61 1.97 -2.46
CA ARG A 104 -14.88 1.37 -3.59
C ARG A 104 -15.35 -0.04 -3.87
N SER A 105 -15.25 -0.45 -5.14
CA SER A 105 -15.52 -1.84 -5.52
C SER A 105 -14.50 -2.81 -4.89
N ARG A 106 -14.91 -4.07 -4.71
CA ARG A 106 -14.06 -5.15 -4.16
C ARG A 106 -12.73 -5.26 -4.91
N ASN A 107 -12.79 -5.37 -6.24
CA ASN A 107 -11.57 -5.50 -7.05
C ASN A 107 -10.64 -4.28 -6.90
N ARG A 108 -11.20 -3.08 -6.70
CA ARG A 108 -10.38 -1.89 -6.46
C ARG A 108 -9.66 -1.97 -5.12
N ILE A 109 -10.33 -2.41 -4.08
CA ILE A 109 -9.74 -2.60 -2.75
C ILE A 109 -8.62 -3.66 -2.81
N GLU A 110 -8.86 -4.81 -3.45
CA GLU A 110 -7.85 -5.86 -3.64
C GLU A 110 -6.60 -5.33 -4.38
N MET A 111 -6.80 -4.62 -5.49
CA MET A 111 -5.69 -4.01 -6.23
C MET A 111 -4.90 -3.00 -5.41
N ASP A 112 -5.57 -2.20 -4.60
CA ASP A 112 -4.93 -1.20 -3.76
C ASP A 112 -4.11 -1.87 -2.63
N LEU A 113 -4.62 -2.96 -2.02
CA LEU A 113 -3.89 -3.76 -1.03
C LEU A 113 -2.67 -4.48 -1.64
N MET A 114 -2.83 -5.06 -2.85
CA MET A 114 -1.68 -5.65 -3.57
C MET A 114 -0.58 -4.61 -3.85
N ARG A 115 -0.94 -3.38 -4.25
CA ARG A 115 0.03 -2.29 -4.45
C ARG A 115 0.72 -1.85 -3.16
N LYS A 116 0.10 -2.09 -2.03
CA LYS A 116 0.68 -1.86 -0.69
C LYS A 116 1.58 -3.01 -0.24
N GLY A 117 1.63 -4.09 -1.03
CA GLY A 117 2.50 -5.26 -0.82
C GLY A 117 1.91 -6.34 0.05
N ILE A 118 0.61 -6.30 0.30
CA ILE A 118 -0.08 -7.37 1.02
C ILE A 118 -0.24 -8.58 0.10
N THR A 119 -0.04 -9.79 0.63
CA THR A 119 -0.11 -11.02 -0.17
C THR A 119 -1.55 -11.33 -0.58
N ARG A 120 -1.71 -12.06 -1.70
CA ARG A 120 -3.04 -12.41 -2.21
C ARG A 120 -3.83 -13.28 -1.24
N GLU A 121 -3.15 -14.20 -0.57
CA GLU A 121 -3.73 -15.09 0.44
C GLU A 121 -4.33 -14.27 1.58
N LEU A 122 -3.55 -13.34 2.13
CA LEU A 122 -4.00 -12.48 3.22
C LEU A 122 -5.14 -11.55 2.78
N ILE A 123 -5.07 -11.01 1.56
CA ILE A 123 -6.17 -10.19 1.00
C ILE A 123 -7.44 -11.03 0.88
N SER A 124 -7.35 -12.25 0.34
CA SER A 124 -8.50 -13.15 0.19
C SER A 124 -9.17 -13.44 1.53
N ASP A 125 -8.38 -13.78 2.56
CA ASP A 125 -8.88 -14.07 3.91
C ASP A 125 -9.59 -12.87 4.53
N VAL A 126 -8.96 -11.70 4.46
CA VAL A 126 -9.50 -10.45 5.03
C VAL A 126 -10.77 -10.02 4.29
N MET A 127 -10.75 -10.10 2.95
CA MET A 127 -11.92 -9.79 2.14
C MET A 127 -13.08 -10.72 2.46
N ALA A 128 -12.84 -12.03 2.56
CA ALA A 128 -13.87 -12.99 2.94
C ALA A 128 -14.49 -12.64 4.31
N ALA A 129 -13.67 -12.42 5.32
CA ALA A 129 -14.12 -12.09 6.66
C ALA A 129 -14.90 -10.75 6.73
N CYS A 130 -14.41 -9.70 6.07
CA CYS A 130 -15.04 -8.38 6.11
C CYS A 130 -16.37 -8.33 5.32
N TYR A 131 -16.51 -9.15 4.27
CA TYR A 131 -17.72 -9.18 3.45
C TYR A 131 -18.72 -10.29 3.84
N GLU A 132 -18.41 -11.12 4.83
CA GLU A 132 -19.29 -12.20 5.28
C GLU A 132 -20.69 -11.71 5.65
N PHE A 133 -20.76 -10.57 6.34
CA PHE A 133 -22.02 -9.96 6.79
C PHE A 133 -22.37 -8.65 6.05
N ALA A 134 -21.67 -8.35 4.96
CA ALA A 134 -21.93 -7.14 4.19
C ALA A 134 -23.21 -7.29 3.35
N ASP A 135 -23.86 -6.16 3.07
CA ASP A 135 -25.01 -6.12 2.16
C ASP A 135 -24.61 -6.69 0.77
N PRO A 136 -25.27 -7.76 0.29
CA PRO A 136 -24.97 -8.34 -1.02
C PRO A 136 -25.13 -7.34 -2.18
N LEU A 137 -25.89 -6.28 -1.99
CA LEU A 137 -26.14 -5.23 -2.98
C LEU A 137 -25.21 -4.03 -2.85
N ILE A 138 -24.20 -4.07 -1.98
CA ILE A 138 -23.33 -2.92 -1.71
C ILE A 138 -22.68 -2.37 -2.99
N GLU A 139 -22.15 -3.24 -3.85
CA GLU A 139 -21.52 -2.82 -5.10
C GLU A 139 -22.53 -2.29 -6.13
N ILE A 140 -23.75 -2.84 -6.13
CA ILE A 140 -24.84 -2.34 -6.99
C ILE A 140 -25.21 -0.92 -6.55
N LYS A 141 -25.40 -0.69 -5.24
CA LYS A 141 -25.69 0.64 -4.70
C LYS A 141 -24.59 1.66 -5.05
N GLN A 142 -23.33 1.27 -4.86
CA GLN A 142 -22.19 2.12 -5.21
C GLN A 142 -22.14 2.47 -6.71
N ALA A 143 -22.33 1.47 -7.57
CA ALA A 143 -22.34 1.69 -9.01
C ALA A 143 -23.52 2.58 -9.44
N THR A 144 -24.71 2.38 -8.86
CA THR A 144 -25.90 3.21 -9.10
C THR A 144 -25.64 4.67 -8.70
N GLU A 145 -25.07 4.91 -7.51
CA GLU A 145 -24.70 6.27 -7.08
C GLU A 145 -23.70 6.96 -8.04
N LEU A 146 -22.76 6.18 -8.59
CA LEU A 146 -21.83 6.71 -9.59
C LEU A 146 -22.53 7.08 -10.91
N LEU A 147 -23.56 6.32 -11.31
CA LEU A 147 -24.39 6.62 -12.47
C LEU A 147 -25.22 7.88 -12.26
N HIS A 148 -25.83 8.04 -11.07
CA HIS A 148 -26.53 9.28 -10.71
C HIS A 148 -25.59 10.49 -10.78
N LYS A 149 -24.39 10.41 -10.20
CA LYS A 149 -23.38 11.48 -10.29
C LYS A 149 -22.91 11.78 -11.72
N LYS A 150 -23.11 10.86 -12.66
CA LYS A 150 -22.80 11.01 -14.08
C LYS A 150 -23.99 11.45 -14.91
N HIS A 151 -25.16 11.62 -14.28
CA HIS A 151 -26.41 11.95 -14.95
C HIS A 151 -26.76 10.94 -16.07
N TYR A 152 -26.48 9.65 -15.80
CA TYR A 152 -26.79 8.59 -16.76
C TYR A 152 -28.28 8.21 -16.66
N ASP A 153 -28.99 8.24 -17.79
CA ASP A 153 -30.37 7.76 -17.92
C ASP A 153 -30.39 6.55 -18.89
N SER A 154 -30.78 5.39 -18.37
CA SER A 154 -30.82 4.14 -19.13
C SER A 154 -31.79 4.16 -20.32
N ARG A 155 -32.83 5.01 -20.28
CA ARG A 155 -33.89 5.10 -21.28
C ARG A 155 -33.48 5.98 -22.46
N THR A 156 -32.70 7.01 -22.24
CA THR A 156 -32.31 7.98 -23.27
C THR A 156 -30.89 7.70 -23.81
N ALA A 157 -30.09 6.91 -23.08
CA ALA A 157 -28.71 6.61 -23.45
C ALA A 157 -28.60 5.81 -24.75
N ASP A 158 -27.83 6.32 -25.70
CA ASP A 158 -27.48 5.60 -26.92
C ASP A 158 -26.42 4.50 -26.67
N MET A 159 -26.14 3.69 -27.70
CA MET A 159 -25.18 2.59 -27.59
C MET A 159 -23.76 3.08 -27.24
N LYS A 160 -23.37 4.23 -27.76
CA LYS A 160 -22.04 4.83 -27.53
C LYS A 160 -21.90 5.30 -26.07
N GLU A 161 -22.94 5.88 -25.52
CA GLU A 161 -22.99 6.29 -24.13
C GLU A 161 -22.98 5.08 -23.19
N LYS A 162 -23.75 4.04 -23.47
CA LYS A 162 -23.72 2.78 -22.71
C LYS A 162 -22.34 2.17 -22.69
N GLN A 163 -21.65 2.10 -23.81
CA GLN A 163 -20.26 1.60 -23.88
C GLN A 163 -19.28 2.47 -23.05
N ARG A 164 -19.43 3.79 -23.10
CA ARG A 164 -18.62 4.72 -22.31
C ARG A 164 -18.81 4.51 -20.81
N ILE A 165 -20.06 4.33 -20.38
CA ILE A 165 -20.40 4.07 -18.97
C ILE A 165 -19.89 2.70 -18.52
N MET A 166 -20.08 1.64 -19.32
CA MET A 166 -19.50 0.33 -19.03
C MET A 166 -17.99 0.42 -18.79
N GLY A 167 -17.27 1.08 -19.70
CA GLY A 167 -15.82 1.29 -19.58
C GLY A 167 -15.44 2.12 -18.35
N PHE A 168 -16.25 3.09 -17.96
CA PHE A 168 -16.06 3.87 -16.75
C PHE A 168 -16.19 3.00 -15.48
N LEU A 169 -17.26 2.23 -15.34
CA LEU A 169 -17.49 1.33 -14.20
C LEU A 169 -16.41 0.23 -14.13
N TYR A 170 -16.01 -0.32 -15.28
CA TYR A 170 -14.93 -1.30 -15.36
C TYR A 170 -13.60 -0.73 -14.83
N ARG A 171 -13.23 0.49 -15.23
CA ARG A 171 -12.04 1.18 -14.70
C ARG A 171 -12.14 1.50 -13.19
N LYS A 172 -13.35 1.60 -12.65
CA LYS A 172 -13.59 1.73 -11.21
C LYS A 172 -13.47 0.40 -10.47
N GLY A 173 -13.34 -0.72 -11.21
CA GLY A 173 -13.12 -2.06 -10.66
C GLY A 173 -14.39 -2.86 -10.42
N PHE A 174 -15.55 -2.42 -10.90
CA PHE A 174 -16.77 -3.23 -10.81
C PHE A 174 -16.70 -4.45 -11.72
N SER A 175 -17.21 -5.58 -11.24
CA SER A 175 -17.31 -6.80 -12.05
C SER A 175 -18.33 -6.63 -13.21
N GLN A 176 -18.17 -7.46 -14.25
CA GLN A 176 -19.12 -7.44 -15.39
C GLN A 176 -20.55 -7.70 -14.93
N ASP A 177 -20.74 -8.62 -13.96
CA ASP A 177 -22.07 -8.94 -13.43
C ASP A 177 -22.72 -7.74 -12.74
N VAL A 178 -21.97 -6.99 -11.93
CA VAL A 178 -22.46 -5.76 -11.29
C VAL A 178 -22.77 -4.71 -12.36
N ILE A 179 -21.89 -4.53 -13.35
CA ILE A 179 -22.08 -3.57 -14.43
C ILE A 179 -23.36 -3.90 -15.22
N HIS A 180 -23.55 -5.15 -15.62
CA HIS A 180 -24.75 -5.57 -16.34
C HIS A 180 -26.01 -5.39 -15.50
N LYS A 181 -26.01 -5.78 -14.23
CA LYS A 181 -27.14 -5.60 -13.33
C LYS A 181 -27.52 -4.12 -13.22
N VAL A 182 -26.56 -3.24 -12.97
CA VAL A 182 -26.83 -1.81 -12.77
C VAL A 182 -27.32 -1.14 -14.06
N LEU A 183 -26.78 -1.52 -15.23
CA LEU A 183 -27.24 -0.97 -16.52
C LEU A 183 -28.60 -1.51 -16.97
N SER A 184 -29.04 -2.67 -16.43
CA SER A 184 -30.39 -3.22 -16.67
C SER A 184 -31.44 -2.65 -15.71
N LEU A 185 -31.04 -1.95 -14.64
CA LEU A 185 -32.00 -1.26 -13.76
C LEU A 185 -32.52 0.00 -14.47
N ASP A 186 -33.84 0.26 -14.31
CA ASP A 186 -34.44 1.53 -14.72
C ASP A 186 -33.95 2.65 -13.79
N ILE A 187 -32.82 3.20 -14.14
CA ILE A 187 -32.26 4.37 -13.42
C ILE A 187 -32.90 5.59 -14.03
N THR A 188 -33.90 6.12 -13.31
CA THR A 188 -34.53 7.40 -13.64
C THR A 188 -33.91 8.49 -12.80
N MET A 189 -33.65 9.64 -13.42
CA MET A 189 -33.40 10.89 -12.69
C MET A 189 -34.74 11.46 -12.26
N ASP A 190 -35.01 11.48 -10.95
CA ASP A 190 -36.07 12.33 -10.35
C ASP A 190 -35.55 13.77 -10.22
#